data_572817247bf24e1eebdda9c32704f611
#
_entry.id   572817247bf24e1eebdda9c32704f611
#
_cell.length_a   1.000
_cell.length_b   1.000
_cell.length_c   1.000
_cell.angle_alpha   90.00
_cell.angle_beta   90.00
_cell.angle_gamma   90.00
#
_symmetry.space_group_name_H-M   'P 1'
#
loop_
_entity.id
_entity.type
_entity.pdbx_description
1 polymer ?
#
loop_
_entity_poly.entity_id
_entity_poly.type
_entity_poly.pdbx_seq_one_letter_code
_entity_poly.pdbx_strand_id
1 'polypeptide(L)'
;PRHLDPVATRFPDVRIIMAHIGHPYEGECVVVVRKHPHVYTDLSALHYRPFQLYQSLMLVQEYGVWDKVLFGTDYPFTTVDASIEGLVGLNQMLDGTALPRLDEARIGAVIERDALELLRL
;
A
#
# COMPACT_ATOMS: atom_id res chain seq x y z
N PRO A 1 -6.70 -9.89 -6.99
CA PRO A 1 -6.13 -10.31 -5.69
C PRO A 1 -6.75 -11.61 -5.15
N ARG A 2 -8.09 -11.80 -5.24
CA ARG A 2 -8.78 -12.99 -4.68
C ARG A 2 -8.20 -14.34 -5.12
N HIS A 3 -7.65 -14.44 -6.32
CA HIS A 3 -7.05 -15.67 -6.83
C HIS A 3 -5.71 -16.02 -6.17
N LEU A 4 -5.09 -15.08 -5.46
CA LEU A 4 -3.89 -15.32 -4.66
C LEU A 4 -4.19 -15.92 -3.29
N ASP A 5 -5.40 -15.77 -2.79
CA ASP A 5 -5.82 -16.32 -1.49
C ASP A 5 -5.61 -17.85 -1.39
N PRO A 6 -6.10 -18.68 -2.34
CA PRO A 6 -5.83 -20.11 -2.32
C PRO A 6 -4.35 -20.46 -2.54
N VAL A 7 -3.60 -19.64 -3.31
CA VAL A 7 -2.16 -19.84 -3.50
C VAL A 7 -1.41 -19.63 -2.19
N ALA A 8 -1.65 -18.51 -1.50
CA ALA A 8 -1.03 -18.20 -0.22
C ALA A 8 -1.43 -19.21 0.88
N THR A 9 -2.65 -19.75 0.82
CA THR A 9 -3.09 -20.81 1.73
C THR A 9 -2.32 -22.12 1.49
N ARG A 10 -2.10 -22.47 0.22
CA ARG A 10 -1.39 -23.71 -0.15
C ARG A 10 0.10 -23.62 0.06
N PHE A 11 0.68 -22.43 -0.08
CA PHE A 11 2.12 -22.18 0.02
C PHE A 11 2.38 -21.06 1.04
N PRO A 12 2.18 -21.33 2.35
CA PRO A 12 2.20 -20.28 3.38
C PRO A 12 3.56 -19.62 3.57
N ASP A 13 4.64 -20.29 3.18
CA ASP A 13 6.02 -19.78 3.32
C ASP A 13 6.46 -18.91 2.13
N VAL A 14 5.68 -18.89 1.04
CA VAL A 14 6.00 -18.05 -0.13
C VAL A 14 5.65 -16.60 0.16
N ARG A 15 6.62 -15.73 -0.07
CA ARG A 15 6.40 -14.28 0.02
C ARG A 15 5.78 -13.78 -1.28
N ILE A 16 4.63 -13.13 -1.16
CA ILE A 16 3.88 -12.60 -2.30
C ILE A 16 3.76 -11.09 -2.11
N ILE A 17 4.13 -10.32 -3.12
CA ILE A 17 3.90 -8.89 -3.17
C ILE A 17 2.88 -8.61 -4.28
N MET A 18 1.73 -8.05 -3.91
CA MET A 18 0.73 -7.61 -4.88
C MET A 18 1.01 -6.15 -5.24
N ALA A 19 1.27 -5.89 -6.53
CA ALA A 19 1.54 -4.54 -7.00
C ALA A 19 0.32 -3.61 -6.86
N HIS A 20 0.58 -2.31 -6.61
CA HIS A 20 -0.41 -1.22 -6.72
C HIS A 20 -1.64 -1.39 -5.80
N ILE A 21 -1.44 -1.96 -4.61
CA ILE A 21 -2.53 -2.36 -3.68
C ILE A 21 -3.60 -3.21 -4.41
N GLY A 22 -3.18 -3.99 -5.41
CA GLY A 22 -4.10 -4.82 -6.20
C GLY A 22 -5.06 -4.05 -7.10
N HIS A 23 -4.77 -2.76 -7.39
CA HIS A 23 -5.61 -1.90 -8.22
C HIS A 23 -6.10 -2.63 -9.51
N PRO A 24 -7.38 -2.52 -9.88
CA PRO A 24 -8.46 -1.74 -9.25
C PRO A 24 -9.30 -2.52 -8.21
N TYR A 25 -8.75 -3.56 -7.59
CA TYR A 25 -9.46 -4.43 -6.62
C TYR A 25 -8.83 -4.32 -5.21
N GLU A 26 -8.63 -3.09 -4.73
CA GLU A 26 -7.90 -2.78 -3.49
C GLU A 26 -8.51 -3.45 -2.26
N GLY A 27 -9.85 -3.47 -2.17
CA GLY A 27 -10.55 -4.14 -1.07
C GLY A 27 -10.22 -5.62 -0.97
N GLU A 28 -10.16 -6.34 -2.11
CA GLU A 28 -9.75 -7.74 -2.14
C GLU A 28 -8.26 -7.90 -1.73
N CYS A 29 -7.41 -7.00 -2.22
CA CYS A 29 -5.98 -7.00 -1.92
C CYS A 29 -5.76 -6.87 -0.41
N VAL A 30 -6.35 -5.87 0.21
CA VAL A 30 -6.19 -5.59 1.64
C VAL A 30 -6.66 -6.75 2.51
N VAL A 31 -7.77 -7.41 2.14
CA VAL A 31 -8.27 -8.60 2.84
C VAL A 31 -7.29 -9.77 2.75
N VAL A 32 -6.72 -10.02 1.56
CA VAL A 32 -5.74 -11.10 1.36
C VAL A 32 -4.43 -10.80 2.11
N VAL A 33 -3.94 -9.54 2.04
CA VAL A 33 -2.77 -9.09 2.81
C VAL A 33 -2.97 -9.27 4.31
N ARG A 34 -4.14 -8.91 4.84
CA ARG A 34 -4.47 -9.07 6.26
C ARG A 34 -4.49 -10.54 6.69
N LYS A 35 -5.04 -11.42 5.85
CA LYS A 35 -5.24 -12.83 6.16
C LYS A 35 -3.93 -13.62 6.25
N HIS A 36 -2.97 -13.35 5.36
CA HIS A 36 -1.78 -14.17 5.20
C HIS A 36 -0.52 -13.47 5.74
N PRO A 37 0.32 -14.13 6.55
CA PRO A 37 1.48 -13.50 7.18
C PRO A 37 2.55 -13.02 6.18
N HIS A 38 2.71 -13.69 5.06
CA HIS A 38 3.74 -13.43 4.05
C HIS A 38 3.21 -12.83 2.75
N VAL A 39 2.01 -12.25 2.79
CA VAL A 39 1.47 -11.47 1.68
C VAL A 39 1.57 -9.99 1.99
N TYR A 40 2.16 -9.26 1.07
CA TYR A 40 2.47 -7.83 1.11
C TYR A 40 1.86 -7.13 -0.09
N THR A 41 1.91 -5.81 -0.10
CA THR A 41 1.52 -4.99 -1.25
C THR A 41 2.40 -3.75 -1.34
N ASP A 42 2.46 -3.11 -2.50
CA ASP A 42 3.16 -1.85 -2.70
C ASP A 42 2.24 -0.71 -3.14
N LEU A 43 2.74 0.54 -3.02
CA LEU A 43 2.01 1.76 -3.35
C LEU A 43 2.25 2.25 -4.77
N SER A 44 3.03 1.53 -5.57
CA SER A 44 3.42 1.99 -6.91
C SER A 44 2.21 2.30 -7.80
N ALA A 45 2.41 3.07 -8.87
CA ALA A 45 1.42 3.46 -9.87
C ALA A 45 0.22 4.31 -9.37
N LEU A 46 0.06 4.57 -8.10
CA LEU A 46 -1.09 5.33 -7.58
C LEU A 46 -0.75 6.79 -7.25
N HIS A 47 0.51 7.17 -7.21
CA HIS A 47 0.99 8.49 -6.78
C HIS A 47 0.44 9.65 -7.64
N TYR A 48 0.21 9.42 -8.92
CA TYR A 48 -0.38 10.39 -9.84
C TYR A 48 -1.92 10.33 -9.90
N ARG A 49 -2.55 9.58 -8.98
CA ARG A 49 -4.00 9.44 -8.82
C ARG A 49 -4.39 9.67 -7.35
N PRO A 50 -4.26 10.91 -6.86
CA PRO A 50 -4.29 11.18 -5.42
C PRO A 50 -5.58 10.72 -4.73
N PHE A 51 -6.73 10.83 -5.37
CA PHE A 51 -7.98 10.36 -4.78
C PHE A 51 -8.04 8.82 -4.69
N GLN A 52 -7.59 8.11 -5.71
CA GLN A 52 -7.52 6.64 -5.68
C GLN A 52 -6.51 6.17 -4.65
N LEU A 53 -5.34 6.81 -4.58
CA LEU A 53 -4.32 6.52 -3.56
C LEU A 53 -4.89 6.75 -2.15
N TYR A 54 -5.58 7.86 -1.93
CA TYR A 54 -6.24 8.14 -0.65
C TYR A 54 -7.24 7.03 -0.28
N GLN A 55 -8.14 6.64 -1.19
CA GLN A 55 -9.10 5.57 -0.93
C GLN A 55 -8.43 4.24 -0.59
N SER A 56 -7.38 3.89 -1.34
CA SER A 56 -6.60 2.67 -1.12
C SER A 56 -5.92 2.67 0.25
N LEU A 57 -5.31 3.80 0.64
CA LEU A 57 -4.65 3.95 1.93
C LEU A 57 -5.65 4.02 3.10
N MET A 58 -6.87 4.51 2.87
CA MET A 58 -7.93 4.41 3.87
C MET A 58 -8.30 2.96 4.17
N LEU A 59 -8.38 2.09 3.15
CA LEU A 59 -8.58 0.65 3.38
C LEU A 59 -7.41 0.04 4.16
N VAL A 60 -6.17 0.40 3.80
CA VAL A 60 -4.97 -0.04 4.54
C VAL A 60 -5.04 0.38 6.01
N GLN A 61 -5.46 1.62 6.27
CA GLN A 61 -5.59 2.18 7.62
C GLN A 61 -6.68 1.50 8.42
N GLU A 62 -7.88 1.36 7.88
CA GLU A 62 -9.02 0.76 8.56
C GLU A 62 -8.82 -0.73 8.84
N TYR A 63 -8.15 -1.45 7.94
CA TYR A 63 -7.82 -2.86 8.15
C TYR A 63 -6.53 -3.08 8.95
N GLY A 64 -5.78 -2.03 9.27
CA GLY A 64 -4.58 -2.08 10.11
C GLY A 64 -3.41 -2.85 9.49
N VAL A 65 -3.22 -2.77 8.16
CA VAL A 65 -2.20 -3.55 7.45
C VAL A 65 -0.99 -2.72 7.00
N TRP A 66 -0.78 -1.53 7.55
CA TRP A 66 0.34 -0.65 7.23
C TRP A 66 1.70 -1.34 7.25
N ASP A 67 1.90 -2.29 8.17
CA ASP A 67 3.18 -2.98 8.34
C ASP A 67 3.51 -3.95 7.18
N LYS A 68 2.57 -4.16 6.28
CA LYS A 68 2.72 -5.01 5.09
C LYS A 68 2.71 -4.21 3.78
N VAL A 69 2.74 -2.89 3.86
CA VAL A 69 2.77 -2.01 2.70
C VAL A 69 4.20 -1.59 2.42
N LEU A 70 4.62 -1.69 1.16
CA LEU A 70 5.94 -1.31 0.67
C LEU A 70 5.86 -0.03 -0.15
N PHE A 71 6.91 0.78 -0.09
CA PHE A 71 7.07 1.90 -1.01
C PHE A 71 7.52 1.39 -2.38
N GLY A 72 6.98 1.96 -3.44
CA GLY A 72 7.36 1.72 -4.83
C GLY A 72 6.90 2.86 -5.71
N THR A 73 7.52 3.06 -6.85
CA THR A 73 7.22 4.20 -7.75
C THR A 73 6.47 3.81 -9.00
N ASP A 74 6.69 2.61 -9.53
CA ASP A 74 6.31 2.21 -10.89
C ASP A 74 7.10 3.01 -11.96
N TYR A 75 8.40 3.21 -11.71
CA TYR A 75 9.29 3.86 -12.68
C TYR A 75 9.21 3.13 -14.04
N PRO A 76 9.13 3.81 -15.19
CA PRO A 76 9.36 5.26 -15.38
C PRO A 76 8.12 6.16 -15.31
N PHE A 77 6.95 5.66 -14.91
CA PHE A 77 5.70 6.43 -14.88
C PHE A 77 5.72 7.54 -13.82
N THR A 78 6.47 7.35 -12.74
CA THR A 78 6.78 8.39 -11.77
C THR A 78 8.17 8.21 -11.18
N THR A 79 8.68 9.23 -10.48
CA THR A 79 9.98 9.23 -9.83
C THR A 79 9.84 9.03 -8.32
N VAL A 80 10.95 8.76 -7.64
CA VAL A 80 10.98 8.64 -6.17
C VAL A 80 10.50 9.94 -5.53
N ASP A 81 11.04 11.08 -5.94
CA ASP A 81 10.70 12.39 -5.36
C ASP A 81 9.21 12.71 -5.54
N ALA A 82 8.69 12.58 -6.76
CA ALA A 82 7.26 12.81 -7.03
C ALA A 82 6.35 11.86 -6.27
N SER A 83 6.76 10.62 -6.05
CA SER A 83 6.01 9.63 -5.27
C SER A 83 5.97 9.99 -3.79
N ILE A 84 7.10 10.43 -3.22
CA ILE A 84 7.18 10.88 -1.83
C ILE A 84 6.33 12.15 -1.64
N GLU A 85 6.49 13.16 -2.51
CA GLU A 85 5.70 14.38 -2.48
C GLU A 85 4.20 14.08 -2.54
N GLY A 86 3.79 13.19 -3.44
CA GLY A 86 2.39 12.76 -3.58
C GLY A 86 1.83 12.11 -2.31
N LEU A 87 2.63 11.26 -1.65
CA LEU A 87 2.23 10.60 -0.39
C LEU A 87 2.12 11.59 0.76
N VAL A 88 3.16 12.39 0.98
CA VAL A 88 3.22 13.36 2.09
C VAL A 88 2.15 14.45 1.95
N GLY A 89 1.84 14.84 0.71
CA GLY A 89 0.82 15.86 0.41
C GLY A 89 -0.63 15.39 0.47
N LEU A 90 -0.90 14.09 0.60
CA LEU A 90 -2.28 13.55 0.47
C LEU A 90 -3.29 14.20 1.41
N ASN A 91 -2.92 14.41 2.66
CA ASN A 91 -3.83 15.01 3.65
C ASN A 91 -4.19 16.47 3.34
N GLN A 92 -3.41 17.18 2.52
CA GLN A 92 -3.70 18.56 2.14
C GLN A 92 -4.96 18.67 1.28
N MET A 93 -5.24 17.66 0.44
CA MET A 93 -6.46 17.67 -0.36
C MET A 93 -7.74 17.48 0.47
N LEU A 94 -7.60 17.12 1.73
CA LEU A 94 -8.73 16.91 2.65
C LEU A 94 -9.07 18.17 3.45
N ASP A 95 -8.26 19.22 3.33
CA ASP A 95 -8.46 20.46 4.07
C ASP A 95 -9.82 21.09 3.74
N GLY A 96 -10.57 21.44 4.77
CA GLY A 96 -11.95 21.93 4.62
C GLY A 96 -13.02 20.87 4.35
N THR A 97 -12.66 19.59 4.35
CA THR A 97 -13.60 18.45 4.22
C THR A 97 -13.85 17.76 5.56
N ALA A 98 -14.89 16.92 5.61
CA ALA A 98 -15.16 16.02 6.74
C ALA A 98 -14.56 14.60 6.54
N LEU A 99 -13.75 14.42 5.52
CA LEU A 99 -13.12 13.11 5.25
C LEU A 99 -12.06 12.80 6.32
N PRO A 100 -11.93 11.53 6.72
CA PRO A 100 -10.91 11.12 7.68
C PRO A 100 -9.52 11.31 7.11
N ARG A 101 -8.58 11.74 7.96
CA ARG A 101 -7.18 11.92 7.58
C ARG A 101 -6.41 10.60 7.68
N LEU A 102 -5.40 10.47 6.83
CA LEU A 102 -4.43 9.39 6.92
C LEU A 102 -3.44 9.67 8.06
N ASP A 103 -2.95 8.62 8.67
CA ASP A 103 -1.89 8.68 9.69
C ASP A 103 -0.54 9.00 9.02
N GLU A 104 -0.07 10.23 9.20
CA GLU A 104 1.17 10.72 8.59
C GLU A 104 2.42 9.98 9.10
N ALA A 105 2.40 9.53 10.36
CA ALA A 105 3.50 8.75 10.91
C ALA A 105 3.60 7.37 10.21
N ARG A 106 2.45 6.77 9.87
CA ARG A 106 2.41 5.52 9.11
C ARG A 106 2.87 5.71 7.67
N ILE A 107 2.51 6.82 7.03
CA ILE A 107 3.02 7.19 5.70
C ILE A 107 4.54 7.30 5.74
N GLY A 108 5.10 8.05 6.69
CA GLY A 108 6.54 8.18 6.88
C GLY A 108 7.22 6.82 7.09
N ALA A 109 6.64 5.97 7.94
CA ALA A 109 7.17 4.62 8.19
C ALA A 109 7.18 3.72 6.94
N VAL A 110 6.24 3.89 6.00
CA VAL A 110 6.27 3.16 4.72
C VAL A 110 7.40 3.65 3.82
N ILE A 111 7.62 4.98 3.75
CA ILE A 111 8.67 5.58 2.93
C ILE A 111 10.07 5.14 3.42
N GLU A 112 10.27 5.10 4.74
CA GLU A 112 11.57 4.79 5.36
C GLU A 112 11.81 3.29 5.59
N ARG A 113 10.84 2.45 5.28
CA ARG A 113 10.91 1.01 5.58
C ARG A 113 12.03 0.31 4.83
N ASP A 114 12.83 -0.47 5.56
CA ASP A 114 13.72 -1.45 4.94
C ASP A 114 12.90 -2.65 4.43
N ALA A 115 12.65 -2.64 3.12
CA ALA A 115 11.87 -3.68 2.46
C ALA A 115 12.60 -5.04 2.45
N LEU A 116 13.93 -5.04 2.39
CA LEU A 116 14.74 -6.27 2.38
C LEU A 116 14.69 -6.95 3.75
N GLU A 117 14.82 -6.17 4.83
CA GLU A 117 14.67 -6.68 6.19
C GLU A 117 13.25 -7.24 6.41
N LEU A 118 12.22 -6.48 6.04
CA LEU A 118 10.83 -6.92 6.19
C LEU A 118 10.57 -8.24 5.45
N LEU A 119 11.10 -8.36 4.24
CA LEU A 119 10.95 -9.55 3.40
C LEU A 119 11.95 -10.67 3.77
N ARG A 120 12.88 -10.41 4.69
CA ARG A 120 13.95 -11.35 5.09
C ARG A 120 14.76 -11.85 3.89
N LEU A 121 15.21 -10.92 3.06
CA LEU A 121 16.03 -11.17 1.86
C LEU A 121 17.47 -10.76 2.12
#